data_5e27de52368947ae484f8e5fe88e17f3
#
_entry.id   5e27de52368947ae484f8e5fe88e17f3
#
_cell.length_a   1.000
_cell.length_b   1.000
_cell.length_c   1.000
_cell.angle_alpha   90.00
_cell.angle_beta   90.00
_cell.angle_gamma   90.00
#
_symmetry.space_group_name_H-M   'P 1'
#
loop_
_entity.id
_entity.type
_entity.pdbx_description
1 polymer ?
#
loop_
_entity_poly.entity_id
_entity_poly.type
_entity_poly.pdbx_seq_one_letter_code
_entity_poly.pdbx_strand_id
1 'polypeptide(L)'
;MIPESFIQELLSRIDIVEVINKVSPLKRTGKNFMCCCPFHKEKTPSFSVSQQKQFFKCFGCGASGNVIGFLMRYEGLSYPEAIRKLAESIGMTVPETPRDRETRTRVRSLTDMMKAASDYYSASLKTNTRTIEYLKQRGITGETAARFALGYSPDAWHCLLYTSDAA
;
A
#
# COMPACT_ATOMS: atom_id res chain seq x y z
N MET A 1 7.66 16.71 4.54
CA MET A 1 8.73 15.80 5.07
C MET A 1 8.38 15.49 6.51
N ILE A 2 8.39 14.23 6.91
CA ILE A 2 8.07 13.83 8.30
C ILE A 2 9.16 14.36 9.23
N PRO A 3 8.82 15.04 10.35
CA PRO A 3 9.81 15.61 11.26
C PRO A 3 10.72 14.54 11.87
N GLU A 4 12.01 14.83 11.99
CA GLU A 4 13.00 13.92 12.57
C GLU A 4 12.67 13.57 14.02
N SER A 5 12.19 14.54 14.81
CA SER A 5 11.74 14.33 16.19
C SER A 5 10.63 13.27 16.30
N PHE A 6 9.69 13.26 15.34
CA PHE A 6 8.64 12.24 15.27
C PHE A 6 9.21 10.85 14.96
N ILE A 7 10.18 10.78 14.04
CA ILE A 7 10.83 9.52 13.68
C ILE A 7 11.59 8.94 14.88
N GLN A 8 12.29 9.76 15.62
CA GLN A 8 13.02 9.33 16.82
C GLN A 8 12.05 8.87 17.92
N GLU A 9 10.94 9.59 18.14
CA GLU A 9 9.91 9.17 19.07
C GLU A 9 9.29 7.83 18.64
N LEU A 10 8.98 7.67 17.36
CA LEU A 10 8.45 6.41 16.81
C LEU A 10 9.41 5.24 17.06
N LEU A 11 10.69 5.42 16.73
CA LEU A 11 11.72 4.39 16.92
C LEU A 11 11.96 4.04 18.40
N SER A 12 11.76 4.99 19.31
CA SER A 12 11.90 4.72 20.76
C SER A 12 10.77 3.88 21.33
N ARG A 13 9.61 3.85 20.67
CA ARG A 13 8.40 3.12 21.10
C ARG A 13 8.25 1.75 20.45
N ILE A 14 9.01 1.46 19.40
CA ILE A 14 8.91 0.22 18.64
C ILE A 14 10.10 -0.69 18.94
N ASP A 15 9.81 -1.96 19.25
CA ASP A 15 10.83 -2.97 19.35
C ASP A 15 10.97 -3.72 18.02
N ILE A 16 12.18 -3.64 17.43
CA ILE A 16 12.50 -4.33 16.18
C ILE A 16 12.29 -5.85 16.27
N VAL A 17 12.50 -6.43 17.45
CA VAL A 17 12.31 -7.86 17.69
C VAL A 17 10.84 -8.25 17.51
N GLU A 18 9.93 -7.46 18.07
CA GLU A 18 8.49 -7.71 17.95
C GLU A 18 8.01 -7.62 16.50
N VAL A 19 8.51 -6.62 15.76
CA VAL A 19 8.13 -6.42 14.35
C VAL A 19 8.64 -7.58 13.49
N ILE A 20 9.90 -7.97 13.64
CA ILE A 20 10.50 -9.05 12.84
C ILE A 20 9.94 -10.42 13.23
N ASN A 21 9.64 -10.64 14.51
CA ASN A 21 9.09 -11.92 14.99
C ASN A 21 7.70 -12.23 14.39
N LYS A 22 6.93 -11.23 14.00
CA LYS A 22 5.65 -11.41 13.27
C LYS A 22 5.85 -12.01 11.87
N VAL A 23 7.00 -11.77 11.28
CA VAL A 23 7.35 -12.18 9.91
C VAL A 23 8.16 -13.47 9.91
N SER A 24 9.16 -13.55 10.78
CA SER A 24 10.08 -14.69 10.88
C SER A 24 10.35 -15.01 12.35
N PRO A 25 9.98 -16.22 12.82
CA PRO A 25 10.15 -16.59 14.22
C PRO A 25 11.59 -16.47 14.68
N LEU A 26 11.82 -15.59 15.63
CA LEU A 26 13.13 -15.30 16.19
C LEU A 26 13.46 -16.25 17.36
N LYS A 27 14.66 -16.82 17.34
CA LYS A 27 15.20 -17.61 18.46
C LYS A 27 16.27 -16.82 19.19
N ARG A 28 16.19 -16.74 20.51
CA ARG A 28 17.19 -16.06 21.32
C ARG A 28 18.52 -16.82 21.29
N THR A 29 19.60 -16.13 20.96
CA THR A 29 20.95 -16.67 20.89
C THR A 29 21.90 -15.72 21.66
N GLY A 30 22.14 -15.98 22.92
CA GLY A 30 22.89 -15.10 23.79
C GLY A 30 22.21 -13.74 24.00
N LYS A 31 22.89 -12.65 23.57
CA LYS A 31 22.38 -11.27 23.67
C LYS A 31 21.54 -10.84 22.50
N ASN A 32 21.52 -11.62 21.42
CA ASN A 32 20.80 -11.29 20.18
C ASN A 32 19.73 -12.35 19.89
N PHE A 33 18.91 -12.05 18.88
CA PHE A 33 17.94 -12.97 18.31
C PHE A 33 18.38 -13.37 16.91
N MET A 34 18.11 -14.62 16.52
CA MET A 34 18.49 -15.14 15.20
C MET A 34 17.33 -15.88 14.53
N CYS A 35 17.26 -15.78 13.20
CA CYS A 35 16.37 -16.57 12.35
C CYS A 35 17.01 -16.78 10.97
N CYS A 36 16.33 -17.57 10.11
CA CYS A 36 16.64 -17.56 8.69
C CYS A 36 16.22 -16.22 8.08
N CYS A 37 17.00 -15.73 7.14
CA CYS A 37 16.79 -14.42 6.53
C CYS A 37 15.50 -14.38 5.72
N PRO A 38 14.63 -13.38 5.90
CA PRO A 38 13.43 -13.21 5.08
C PRO A 38 13.73 -12.65 3.68
N PHE A 39 14.95 -12.19 3.41
CA PHE A 39 15.33 -11.55 2.15
C PHE A 39 16.00 -12.49 1.15
N HIS A 40 16.49 -13.66 1.59
CA HIS A 40 17.07 -14.67 0.73
C HIS A 40 16.81 -16.08 1.29
N LYS A 41 16.85 -17.10 0.43
CA LYS A 41 16.64 -18.49 0.83
C LYS A 41 17.90 -19.05 1.47
N GLU A 42 17.79 -19.52 2.71
CA GLU A 42 18.86 -20.19 3.43
C GLU A 42 18.30 -21.29 4.34
N LYS A 43 19.16 -22.25 4.72
CA LYS A 43 18.82 -23.34 5.66
C LYS A 43 19.36 -23.11 7.07
N THR A 44 20.40 -22.30 7.20
CA THR A 44 21.05 -21.99 8.46
C THR A 44 20.79 -20.56 8.86
N PRO A 45 20.41 -20.27 10.12
CA PRO A 45 20.13 -18.92 10.57
C PRO A 45 21.35 -18.01 10.43
N SER A 46 21.23 -16.97 9.60
CA SER A 46 22.27 -15.94 9.43
C SER A 46 21.77 -14.52 9.71
N PHE A 47 20.47 -14.38 9.98
CA PHE A 47 19.86 -13.09 10.26
C PHE A 47 19.85 -12.83 11.76
N SER A 48 20.64 -11.85 12.20
CA SER A 48 20.80 -11.46 13.60
C SER A 48 20.10 -10.15 13.90
N VAL A 49 19.36 -10.11 15.00
CA VAL A 49 18.63 -8.93 15.48
C VAL A 49 19.12 -8.58 16.88
N SER A 50 19.63 -7.38 17.05
CA SER A 50 20.02 -6.83 18.33
C SER A 50 18.90 -5.96 18.90
N GLN A 51 18.24 -6.43 19.96
CA GLN A 51 17.23 -5.66 20.66
C GLN A 51 17.82 -4.41 21.32
N GLN A 52 19.00 -4.51 21.91
CA GLN A 52 19.66 -3.38 22.56
C GLN A 52 20.03 -2.26 21.59
N LYS A 53 20.44 -2.62 20.36
CA LYS A 53 20.83 -1.64 19.32
C LYS A 53 19.68 -1.28 18.39
N GLN A 54 18.53 -1.94 18.50
CA GLN A 54 17.38 -1.79 17.59
C GLN A 54 17.80 -1.90 16.12
N PHE A 55 18.63 -2.92 15.83
CA PHE A 55 19.30 -3.08 14.55
C PHE A 55 19.35 -4.56 14.13
N PHE A 56 19.18 -4.83 12.84
CA PHE A 56 19.38 -6.17 12.28
C PHE A 56 20.55 -6.20 11.30
N LYS A 57 21.16 -7.38 11.18
CA LYS A 57 22.18 -7.68 10.18
C LYS A 57 22.09 -9.14 9.74
N CYS A 58 22.00 -9.35 8.43
CA CYS A 58 22.15 -10.66 7.83
C CYS A 58 23.61 -10.89 7.42
N PHE A 59 24.21 -11.96 7.92
CA PHE A 59 25.58 -12.32 7.57
C PHE A 59 25.66 -13.10 6.24
N GLY A 60 24.52 -13.60 5.71
CA GLY A 60 24.45 -14.26 4.41
C GLY A 60 24.40 -13.28 3.23
N CYS A 61 23.43 -12.37 3.21
CA CYS A 61 23.23 -11.43 2.10
C CYS A 61 23.71 -10.00 2.39
N GLY A 62 24.24 -9.71 3.59
CA GLY A 62 24.73 -8.38 3.96
C GLY A 62 23.63 -7.35 4.27
N ALA A 63 22.35 -7.71 4.19
CA ALA A 63 21.25 -6.80 4.51
C ALA A 63 21.34 -6.36 5.97
N SER A 64 21.21 -5.06 6.21
CA SER A 64 21.28 -4.49 7.56
C SER A 64 20.44 -3.21 7.66
N GLY A 65 20.02 -2.84 8.87
CA GLY A 65 19.28 -1.62 9.11
C GLY A 65 18.46 -1.65 10.40
N ASN A 66 17.67 -0.59 10.60
CA ASN A 66 16.68 -0.49 11.67
C ASN A 66 15.33 -1.06 11.22
N VAL A 67 14.30 -0.93 12.06
CA VAL A 67 12.94 -1.42 11.78
C VAL A 67 12.31 -0.78 10.53
N ILE A 68 12.60 0.50 10.24
CA ILE A 68 12.11 1.18 9.03
C ILE A 68 12.75 0.54 7.79
N GLY A 69 14.08 0.38 7.79
CA GLY A 69 14.82 -0.26 6.70
C GLY A 69 14.42 -1.73 6.49
N PHE A 70 14.01 -2.41 7.56
CA PHE A 70 13.44 -3.76 7.45
C PHE A 70 12.14 -3.77 6.67
N LEU A 71 11.17 -2.94 7.02
CA LEU A 71 9.88 -2.87 6.32
C LEU A 71 10.02 -2.42 4.87
N MET A 72 10.87 -1.43 4.61
CA MET A 72 11.16 -0.99 3.24
C MET A 72 11.62 -2.14 2.35
N ARG A 73 12.51 -3.00 2.86
CA ARG A 73 13.03 -4.15 2.10
C ARG A 73 12.06 -5.32 2.03
N TYR A 74 11.36 -5.59 3.14
CA TYR A 74 10.49 -6.76 3.23
C TYR A 74 9.18 -6.58 2.47
N GLU A 75 8.58 -5.41 2.56
CA GLU A 75 7.29 -5.11 1.93
C GLU A 75 7.41 -4.24 0.67
N GLY A 76 8.61 -3.79 0.30
CA GLY A 76 8.82 -2.91 -0.85
C GLY A 76 8.28 -1.48 -0.64
N LEU A 77 8.12 -1.06 0.61
CA LEU A 77 7.56 0.26 0.95
C LEU A 77 8.57 1.37 0.75
N SER A 78 8.09 2.55 0.38
CA SER A 78 8.88 3.77 0.46
C SER A 78 9.11 4.18 1.93
N TYR A 79 10.11 5.00 2.18
CA TYR A 79 10.44 5.48 3.54
C TYR A 79 9.26 6.12 4.28
N PRO A 80 8.46 7.02 3.66
CA PRO A 80 7.28 7.59 4.32
C PRO A 80 6.18 6.57 4.61
N GLU A 81 5.99 5.58 3.73
CA GLU A 81 4.99 4.53 3.92
C GLU A 81 5.36 3.60 5.07
N ALA A 82 6.63 3.21 5.16
CA ALA A 82 7.13 2.40 6.27
C ALA A 82 6.93 3.11 7.61
N ILE A 83 7.20 4.42 7.69
CA ILE A 83 6.97 5.22 8.90
C ILE A 83 5.46 5.26 9.25
N ARG A 84 4.58 5.50 8.27
CA ARG A 84 3.13 5.53 8.50
C ARG A 84 2.63 4.19 9.03
N LYS A 85 3.06 3.10 8.43
CA LYS A 85 2.68 1.75 8.86
C LYS A 85 3.13 1.44 10.29
N LEU A 86 4.36 1.79 10.63
CA LEU A 86 4.87 1.64 11.99
C LEU A 86 4.10 2.51 12.99
N ALA A 87 3.83 3.76 12.66
CA ALA A 87 3.07 4.68 13.50
C ALA A 87 1.65 4.15 13.76
N GLU A 88 0.98 3.67 12.71
CA GLU A 88 -0.35 3.06 12.81
C GLU A 88 -0.36 1.84 13.73
N SER A 89 0.69 1.00 13.66
CA SER A 89 0.79 -0.22 14.49
C SER A 89 0.84 0.05 16.00
N ILE A 90 1.24 1.24 16.40
CA ILE A 90 1.31 1.68 17.81
C ILE A 90 0.36 2.83 18.13
N GLY A 91 -0.58 3.14 17.23
CA GLY A 91 -1.59 4.18 17.42
C GLY A 91 -1.06 5.62 17.39
N MET A 92 0.12 5.85 16.81
CA MET A 92 0.68 7.19 16.63
C MET A 92 0.17 7.83 15.33
N THR A 93 -0.21 9.11 15.40
CA THR A 93 -0.64 9.87 14.22
C THR A 93 0.56 10.61 13.62
N VAL A 94 0.87 10.31 12.36
CA VAL A 94 1.94 10.99 11.63
C VAL A 94 1.53 12.44 11.36
N PRO A 95 2.33 13.45 11.73
CA PRO A 95 2.04 14.84 11.40
C PRO A 95 1.97 15.04 9.88
N GLU A 96 0.82 15.50 9.39
CA GLU A 96 0.64 15.81 7.97
C GLU A 96 1.27 17.16 7.65
N THR A 97 2.15 17.18 6.65
CA THR A 97 2.64 18.45 6.11
C THR A 97 1.59 19.06 5.16
N PRO A 98 1.61 20.40 4.94
CA PRO A 98 0.74 21.05 3.96
C PRO A 98 0.79 20.39 2.58
N ARG A 99 1.99 19.95 2.15
CA ARG A 99 2.23 19.26 0.88
C ARG A 99 1.57 17.86 0.84
N ASP A 100 1.56 17.15 1.96
CA ASP A 100 0.90 15.83 2.05
C ASP A 100 -0.62 16.00 1.94
N ARG A 101 -1.19 17.05 2.55
CA ARG A 101 -2.61 17.41 2.43
C ARG A 101 -2.99 17.73 0.99
N GLU A 102 -2.21 18.57 0.32
CA GLU A 102 -2.43 18.95 -1.07
C GLU A 102 -2.39 17.74 -2.00
N THR A 103 -1.37 16.88 -1.86
CA THR A 103 -1.25 15.64 -2.63
C THR A 103 -2.45 14.71 -2.37
N ARG A 104 -2.87 14.57 -1.12
CA ARG A 104 -4.02 13.74 -0.76
C ARG A 104 -5.33 14.28 -1.34
N THR A 105 -5.53 15.60 -1.28
CA THR A 105 -6.69 16.27 -1.88
C THR A 105 -6.72 16.05 -3.38
N ARG A 106 -5.57 16.21 -4.06
CA ARG A 106 -5.45 15.98 -5.50
C ARG A 106 -5.73 14.53 -5.89
N VAL A 107 -5.18 13.55 -5.16
CA VAL A 107 -5.43 12.12 -5.40
C VAL A 107 -6.91 11.80 -5.18
N ARG A 108 -7.53 12.35 -4.12
CA ARG A 108 -8.95 12.16 -3.85
C ARG A 108 -9.81 12.73 -4.98
N SER A 109 -9.51 13.95 -5.43
CA SER A 109 -10.20 14.57 -6.55
C SER A 109 -10.11 13.73 -7.84
N LEU A 110 -8.93 13.20 -8.18
CA LEU A 110 -8.74 12.31 -9.32
C LEU A 110 -9.54 11.01 -9.17
N THR A 111 -9.57 10.43 -7.98
CA THR A 111 -10.34 9.21 -7.70
C THR A 111 -11.84 9.46 -7.84
N ASP A 112 -12.32 10.61 -7.35
CA ASP A 112 -13.72 11.01 -7.47
C ASP A 112 -14.12 11.23 -8.93
N MET A 113 -13.26 11.85 -9.74
CA MET A 113 -13.46 12.01 -11.18
C MET A 113 -13.50 10.64 -11.91
N MET A 114 -12.58 9.73 -11.59
CA MET A 114 -12.57 8.38 -12.18
C MET A 114 -13.82 7.60 -11.81
N LYS A 115 -14.31 7.75 -10.58
CA LYS A 115 -15.56 7.13 -10.13
C LYS A 115 -16.76 7.70 -10.89
N ALA A 116 -16.87 9.02 -11.04
CA ALA A 116 -17.93 9.67 -11.80
C ALA A 116 -17.94 9.19 -13.27
N ALA A 117 -16.76 9.07 -13.90
CA ALA A 117 -16.65 8.53 -15.25
C ALA A 117 -17.10 7.06 -15.34
N SER A 118 -16.70 6.23 -14.38
CA SER A 118 -17.14 4.84 -14.31
C SER A 118 -18.64 4.70 -14.15
N ASP A 119 -19.24 5.50 -13.26
CA ASP A 119 -20.68 5.52 -13.02
C ASP A 119 -21.45 5.96 -14.28
N TYR A 120 -20.96 6.99 -14.98
CA TYR A 120 -21.52 7.46 -16.26
C TYR A 120 -21.51 6.37 -17.34
N TYR A 121 -20.38 5.70 -17.56
CA TYR A 121 -20.28 4.64 -18.56
C TYR A 121 -21.12 3.41 -18.20
N SER A 122 -21.22 3.07 -16.92
CA SER A 122 -22.06 1.99 -16.46
C SER A 122 -23.55 2.29 -16.64
N ALA A 123 -23.96 3.54 -16.41
CA ALA A 123 -25.32 4.01 -16.71
C ALA A 123 -25.61 3.97 -18.21
N SER A 124 -24.68 4.44 -19.04
CA SER A 124 -24.78 4.44 -20.50
C SER A 124 -24.91 3.02 -21.06
N LEU A 125 -24.23 2.03 -20.48
CA LEU A 125 -24.37 0.64 -20.86
C LEU A 125 -25.79 0.11 -20.65
N LYS A 126 -26.42 0.45 -19.53
CA LYS A 126 -27.79 0.00 -19.20
C LYS A 126 -28.85 0.47 -20.19
N THR A 127 -28.62 1.58 -20.86
CA THR A 127 -29.55 2.17 -21.86
C THR A 127 -29.24 1.74 -23.30
N ASN A 128 -28.09 1.11 -23.57
CA ASN A 128 -27.68 0.73 -24.92
C ASN A 128 -27.96 -0.75 -25.20
N THR A 129 -29.13 -1.03 -25.79
CA THR A 129 -29.58 -2.38 -26.13
C THR A 129 -28.58 -3.14 -27.01
N ARG A 130 -28.00 -2.47 -28.03
CA ARG A 130 -27.06 -3.10 -28.96
C ARG A 130 -25.80 -3.61 -28.26
N THR A 131 -25.26 -2.83 -27.34
CA THR A 131 -24.07 -3.24 -26.55
C THR A 131 -24.41 -4.34 -25.57
N ILE A 132 -25.60 -4.31 -24.96
CA ILE A 132 -26.07 -5.39 -24.08
C ILE A 132 -26.19 -6.70 -24.84
N GLU A 133 -26.76 -6.71 -26.04
CA GLU A 133 -26.87 -7.90 -26.88
C GLU A 133 -25.50 -8.43 -27.29
N TYR A 134 -24.57 -7.57 -27.67
CA TYR A 134 -23.18 -7.95 -27.96
C TYR A 134 -22.50 -8.62 -26.76
N LEU A 135 -22.66 -8.07 -25.55
CA LEU A 135 -22.08 -8.67 -24.34
C LEU A 135 -22.71 -10.03 -24.03
N LYS A 136 -24.03 -10.17 -24.19
CA LYS A 136 -24.75 -11.46 -24.04
C LYS A 136 -24.24 -12.51 -25.02
N GLN A 137 -24.04 -12.17 -26.29
CA GLN A 137 -23.47 -13.08 -27.30
C GLN A 137 -22.07 -13.54 -26.94
N ARG A 138 -21.31 -12.70 -26.21
CA ARG A 138 -19.98 -13.05 -25.66
C ARG A 138 -20.04 -13.85 -24.33
N GLY A 139 -21.22 -14.22 -23.86
CA GLY A 139 -21.40 -14.96 -22.62
C GLY A 139 -21.25 -14.10 -21.35
N ILE A 140 -21.22 -12.77 -21.47
CA ILE A 140 -21.12 -11.87 -20.31
C ILE A 140 -22.51 -11.61 -19.76
N THR A 141 -22.75 -12.07 -18.53
CA THR A 141 -24.01 -11.83 -17.82
C THR A 141 -24.07 -10.44 -17.22
N GLY A 142 -25.28 -9.96 -16.89
CA GLY A 142 -25.47 -8.69 -16.20
C GLY A 142 -24.76 -8.64 -14.83
N GLU A 143 -24.71 -9.77 -14.12
CA GLU A 143 -23.98 -9.90 -12.85
C GLU A 143 -22.47 -9.74 -13.06
N THR A 144 -21.92 -10.39 -14.08
CA THR A 144 -20.51 -10.23 -14.45
C THR A 144 -20.20 -8.78 -14.85
N ALA A 145 -21.06 -8.17 -15.66
CA ALA A 145 -20.89 -6.77 -16.06
C ALA A 145 -20.90 -5.82 -14.86
N ALA A 146 -21.78 -6.03 -13.90
CA ALA A 146 -21.84 -5.24 -12.67
C ALA A 146 -20.61 -5.45 -11.78
N ARG A 147 -20.18 -6.72 -11.61
CA ARG A 147 -19.00 -7.07 -10.80
C ARG A 147 -17.71 -6.41 -11.30
N PHE A 148 -17.55 -6.32 -12.61
CA PHE A 148 -16.37 -5.71 -13.24
C PHE A 148 -16.58 -4.25 -13.65
N ALA A 149 -17.69 -3.61 -13.23
CA ALA A 149 -18.03 -2.24 -13.57
C ALA A 149 -17.91 -1.94 -15.07
N LEU A 150 -18.38 -2.86 -15.92
CA LEU A 150 -18.35 -2.66 -17.36
C LEU A 150 -19.24 -1.47 -17.75
N GLY A 151 -18.76 -0.65 -18.67
CA GLY A 151 -19.44 0.52 -19.16
C GLY A 151 -19.45 0.60 -20.69
N TYR A 152 -20.30 1.46 -21.22
CA TYR A 152 -20.37 1.79 -22.64
C TYR A 152 -20.02 3.26 -22.83
N SER A 153 -19.04 3.54 -23.68
CA SER A 153 -18.73 4.91 -24.10
C SER A 153 -19.64 5.28 -25.27
N PRO A 154 -20.56 6.24 -25.10
CA PRO A 154 -21.34 6.78 -26.23
C PRO A 154 -20.42 7.37 -27.30
N ASP A 155 -20.81 7.25 -28.56
CA ASP A 155 -20.11 7.87 -29.69
C ASP A 155 -20.42 9.37 -29.73
N ALA A 156 -19.90 10.09 -28.74
CA ALA A 156 -20.07 11.54 -28.59
C ALA A 156 -18.74 12.17 -28.20
N TRP A 157 -18.32 13.20 -28.97
CA TRP A 157 -17.03 13.88 -28.77
C TRP A 157 -16.85 14.48 -27.38
N HIS A 158 -17.91 14.86 -26.70
CA HIS A 158 -17.92 15.53 -25.41
C HIS A 158 -18.45 14.66 -24.25
N CYS A 159 -18.50 13.34 -24.38
CA CYS A 159 -19.16 12.48 -23.40
C CYS A 159 -18.59 12.56 -21.96
N LEU A 160 -17.31 12.90 -21.80
CA LEU A 160 -16.66 13.08 -20.50
C LEU A 160 -16.59 14.54 -20.01
N LEU A 161 -16.64 15.52 -20.91
CA LEU A 161 -16.50 16.94 -20.54
C LEU A 161 -17.69 17.45 -19.72
N TYR A 162 -18.90 16.93 -19.98
CA TYR A 162 -20.10 17.30 -19.22
C TYR A 162 -20.13 16.78 -17.78
N THR A 163 -19.34 15.76 -17.43
CA THR A 163 -19.28 15.24 -16.07
C THR A 163 -18.30 16.00 -15.17
N SER A 164 -17.38 16.78 -15.76
CA SER A 164 -16.40 17.57 -15.02
C SER A 164 -16.87 18.96 -14.61
N ASP A 165 -17.91 19.51 -15.30
CA ASP A 165 -18.46 20.84 -15.01
C ASP A 165 -19.62 20.83 -14.00
N ALA A 166 -20.03 19.64 -13.51
CA ALA A 166 -21.12 19.47 -12.56
C ALA A 166 -20.65 19.25 -11.11
N ALA A 167 -19.37 19.50 -10.78
CA ALA A 167 -18.81 19.33 -9.45
C ALA A 167 -18.30 20.66 -8.87
#